data_e8d9ca84f1d0318fa2f95c36aa697bb4
#
_entry.id   e8d9ca84f1d0318fa2f95c36aa697bb4
#
_cell.length_a   1.000
_cell.length_b   1.000
_cell.length_c   1.000
_cell.angle_alpha   90.00
_cell.angle_beta   90.00
_cell.angle_gamma   90.00
#
_symmetry.space_group_name_H-M   'P 1'
#
loop_
_entity.id
_entity.type
_entity.pdbx_description
1 polymer ?
#
loop_
_entity_poly.entity_id
_entity_poly.type
_entity_poly.pdbx_seq_one_letter_code
_entity_poly.pdbx_strand_id
1 'polypeptide(L)'
;MRSLLALMLLPLAGFGQQELPDPLQAGWKGKKVCEVLVENESVRTLRCTFPPGIGHEKHYHPKHVGYTLKGGTFRITDAKGTREVNIPEGYTFYNEEVPWHEVLNIGSDTAVFLIVEPKD
;
A
#
# COMPACT_ATOMS: atom_id res chain seq x y z
N MET A 1 -18.19 4.13 -53.57
CA MET A 1 -17.81 4.27 -52.99
C MET A 1 -17.97 4.39 -51.81
N ARG A 2 -17.89 3.99 -51.14
CA ARG A 2 -18.04 4.12 -50.06
C ARG A 2 -17.23 4.04 -49.15
N SER A 3 -16.95 4.54 -48.41
CA SER A 3 -16.12 4.62 -47.57
C SER A 3 -16.39 4.15 -46.46
N LEU A 4 -15.98 3.50 -46.04
CA LEU A 4 -16.08 3.07 -45.00
C LEU A 4 -15.54 3.51 -44.00
N LEU A 5 -15.67 3.92 -43.27
CA LEU A 5 -15.24 4.37 -42.27
C LEU A 5 -15.08 3.65 -41.29
N ALA A 6 -14.26 3.26 -41.10
CA ALA A 6 -13.86 2.58 -40.20
C ALA A 6 -13.88 3.12 -39.05
N LEU A 7 -14.55 2.90 -38.36
CA LEU A 7 -14.60 3.40 -37.31
C LEU A 7 -13.79 2.98 -36.43
N MET A 8 -13.00 3.32 -36.05
CA MET A 8 -12.15 3.04 -35.20
C MET A 8 -12.57 3.15 -33.95
N LEU A 9 -12.93 2.30 -33.38
CA LEU A 9 -13.20 2.29 -32.15
C LEU A 9 -12.16 2.20 -31.30
N LEU A 10 -11.65 3.03 -30.73
CA LEU A 10 -10.66 2.89 -29.84
C LEU A 10 -11.13 2.44 -28.61
N PRO A 11 -10.58 1.57 -28.04
CA PRO A 11 -10.97 1.04 -26.82
C PRO A 11 -10.65 2.00 -25.78
N LEU A 12 -11.53 2.50 -25.22
CA LEU A 12 -11.23 3.33 -24.17
C LEU A 12 -11.06 2.71 -22.92
N ALA A 13 -11.22 1.46 -22.90
CA ALA A 13 -11.15 0.82 -21.67
C ALA A 13 -9.88 1.00 -21.08
N GLY A 14 -9.48 1.01 -20.23
CA GLY A 14 -8.22 1.03 -19.71
C GLY A 14 -7.68 2.38 -19.46
N PHE A 15 -8.30 3.31 -20.05
CA PHE A 15 -7.78 4.48 -19.89
C PHE A 15 -7.98 4.96 -18.59
N GLY A 16 -7.87 5.11 -17.72
CA GLY A 16 -8.11 5.62 -16.50
C GLY A 16 -8.12 4.70 -15.43
N GLN A 17 -7.95 3.45 -15.70
CA GLN A 17 -7.99 2.58 -14.70
C GLN A 17 -6.67 2.08 -14.44
N GLN A 18 -5.73 2.73 -13.96
CA GLN A 18 -4.48 2.22 -13.66
C GLN A 18 -4.51 1.57 -12.37
N GLU A 19 -4.10 0.39 -12.24
CA GLU A 19 -4.03 -0.30 -11.00
C GLU A 19 -2.99 0.29 -10.11
N LEU A 20 -3.29 0.42 -8.86
CA LEU A 20 -2.30 0.89 -7.90
C LEU A 20 -1.33 -0.23 -7.57
N PRO A 21 -0.13 0.10 -7.17
CA PRO A 21 0.80 -0.93 -6.73
C PRO A 21 0.37 -1.49 -5.38
N ASP A 22 0.79 -2.72 -5.12
CA ASP A 22 0.54 -3.35 -3.83
C ASP A 22 1.63 -2.90 -2.84
N PRO A 23 1.59 -3.34 -1.59
CA PRO A 23 2.54 -2.85 -0.60
C PRO A 23 4.00 -3.16 -0.92
N LEU A 24 4.26 -4.28 -1.59
CA LEU A 24 5.64 -4.62 -1.92
C LEU A 24 6.12 -3.82 -3.12
N GLN A 25 5.25 -3.57 -4.08
CA GLN A 25 5.63 -2.83 -5.27
C GLN A 25 5.78 -1.34 -4.99
N ALA A 26 4.96 -0.80 -4.12
CA ALA A 26 5.04 0.60 -3.78
C ALA A 26 6.28 0.86 -2.94
N GLY A 27 6.82 2.03 -3.04
CA GLY A 27 7.99 2.41 -2.27
C GLY A 27 7.90 3.86 -1.87
N TRP A 28 9.05 4.49 -1.74
CA TRP A 28 9.14 5.90 -1.42
C TRP A 28 10.31 6.47 -2.22
N LYS A 29 9.97 7.35 -3.15
CA LYS A 29 10.98 8.01 -3.99
C LYS A 29 11.94 7.02 -4.61
N GLY A 30 11.39 5.94 -5.13
CA GLY A 30 12.17 4.95 -5.86
C GLY A 30 12.79 3.85 -5.02
N LYS A 31 12.58 3.86 -3.70
CA LYS A 31 13.15 2.83 -2.86
C LYS A 31 12.06 2.03 -2.22
N LYS A 32 12.28 0.72 -2.07
CA LYS A 32 11.29 -0.12 -1.42
C LYS A 32 11.29 0.08 0.06
N VAL A 33 10.14 -0.03 0.67
CA VAL A 33 10.02 0.07 2.12
C VAL A 33 9.58 -1.26 2.74
N CYS A 34 9.08 -2.19 1.94
CA CYS A 34 8.66 -3.50 2.43
C CYS A 34 9.52 -4.59 1.81
N GLU A 35 9.73 -5.68 2.56
CA GLU A 35 10.45 -6.85 2.07
C GLU A 35 9.66 -8.09 2.39
N VAL A 36 9.79 -9.12 1.59
CA VAL A 36 9.09 -10.38 1.79
C VAL A 36 9.87 -11.20 2.80
N LEU A 37 9.21 -11.64 3.86
CA LEU A 37 9.81 -12.54 4.83
C LEU A 37 9.47 -13.99 4.52
N VAL A 38 8.21 -14.23 4.13
CA VAL A 38 7.74 -15.57 3.79
C VAL A 38 6.70 -15.40 2.71
N GLU A 39 6.75 -16.25 1.72
CA GLU A 39 5.69 -16.28 0.72
C GLU A 39 5.53 -17.70 0.19
N ASN A 40 4.30 -18.19 0.20
CA ASN A 40 3.97 -19.50 -0.36
C ASN A 40 2.53 -19.45 -0.86
N GLU A 41 1.92 -20.60 -1.11
CA GLU A 41 0.58 -20.63 -1.66
C GLU A 41 -0.47 -20.12 -0.69
N SER A 42 -0.17 -20.11 0.59
CA SER A 42 -1.15 -19.76 1.62
C SER A 42 -1.03 -18.36 2.15
N VAL A 43 0.16 -17.78 2.11
CA VAL A 43 0.37 -16.52 2.80
C VAL A 43 1.56 -15.76 2.22
N ARG A 44 1.52 -14.45 2.32
CA ARG A 44 2.68 -13.61 2.08
C ARG A 44 2.85 -12.73 3.31
N THR A 45 4.02 -12.77 3.92
CA THR A 45 4.33 -11.94 5.09
C THR A 45 5.41 -10.94 4.71
N LEU A 46 5.14 -9.68 4.99
CA LEU A 46 6.06 -8.58 4.70
C LEU A 46 6.51 -7.91 5.98
N ARG A 47 7.70 -7.36 5.94
CA ARG A 47 8.15 -6.43 6.97
C ARG A 47 8.37 -5.10 6.30
N CYS A 48 7.73 -4.07 6.80
CA CYS A 48 7.81 -2.72 6.24
C CYS A 48 8.47 -1.80 7.25
N THR A 49 9.50 -1.09 6.82
CA THR A 49 10.33 -0.27 7.71
C THR A 49 10.30 1.17 7.22
N PHE A 50 10.00 2.07 8.14
CA PHE A 50 9.86 3.48 7.83
C PHE A 50 10.72 4.32 8.76
N PRO A 51 11.95 4.68 8.35
CA PRO A 51 12.70 5.69 9.11
C PRO A 51 11.97 7.03 9.14
N PRO A 52 12.35 7.96 9.99
CA PRO A 52 11.72 9.28 10.00
C PRO A 52 11.77 9.93 8.62
N GLY A 53 10.66 10.49 8.20
CA GLY A 53 10.56 11.18 6.92
C GLY A 53 10.35 10.27 5.74
N ILE A 54 10.28 8.95 5.95
CA ILE A 54 10.05 7.99 4.88
C ILE A 54 8.61 7.56 4.95
N GLY A 55 7.99 7.43 3.80
CA GLY A 55 6.61 7.02 3.71
C GLY A 55 6.43 5.84 2.79
N HIS A 56 5.18 5.62 2.39
CA HIS A 56 4.82 4.56 1.47
C HIS A 56 3.86 5.23 0.50
N GLU A 57 4.25 5.33 -0.74
CA GLU A 57 3.47 6.04 -1.74
C GLU A 57 2.13 5.34 -1.95
N LYS A 58 1.20 6.02 -2.54
CA LYS A 58 -0.16 5.54 -2.70
C LYS A 58 -0.19 4.11 -3.21
N HIS A 59 -0.87 3.24 -2.49
CA HIS A 59 -0.95 1.82 -2.80
C HIS A 59 -2.20 1.22 -2.20
N TYR A 60 -2.55 0.01 -2.60
CA TYR A 60 -3.67 -0.69 -2.00
C TYR A 60 -3.11 -1.82 -1.13
N HIS A 61 -3.94 -2.39 -0.27
CA HIS A 61 -3.61 -3.61 0.46
C HIS A 61 -4.70 -4.64 0.24
N PRO A 62 -4.34 -5.89 -0.02
CA PRO A 62 -5.33 -6.95 0.09
C PRO A 62 -5.62 -7.21 1.56
N LYS A 63 -6.48 -8.16 1.84
CA LYS A 63 -6.80 -8.56 3.21
C LYS A 63 -5.52 -8.84 3.98
N HIS A 64 -5.42 -8.35 5.19
CA HIS A 64 -4.18 -8.53 5.96
C HIS A 64 -4.39 -8.30 7.44
N VAL A 65 -3.49 -8.93 8.22
CA VAL A 65 -3.32 -8.63 9.63
C VAL A 65 -2.01 -7.87 9.73
N GLY A 66 -1.97 -6.84 10.54
CA GLY A 66 -0.75 -6.09 10.79
C GLY A 66 -0.37 -6.11 12.25
N TYR A 67 0.92 -6.13 12.51
CA TYR A 67 1.44 -6.07 13.88
C TYR A 67 2.57 -5.04 13.92
N THR A 68 2.52 -4.15 14.88
CA THR A 68 3.49 -3.08 15.00
C THR A 68 4.67 -3.52 15.85
N LEU A 69 5.82 -3.73 15.22
CA LEU A 69 7.03 -4.12 15.94
C LEU A 69 7.67 -2.91 16.58
N LYS A 70 7.67 -1.78 15.92
CA LYS A 70 8.14 -0.52 16.47
C LYS A 70 7.18 0.55 16.03
N GLY A 71 6.69 1.33 16.96
CA GLY A 71 5.68 2.33 16.68
C GLY A 71 6.23 3.62 16.13
N GLY A 72 5.35 4.53 15.82
CA GLY A 72 5.72 5.84 15.31
C GLY A 72 4.48 6.71 15.10
N THR A 73 4.71 7.91 14.66
CA THR A 73 3.65 8.86 14.37
C THR A 73 3.55 9.03 12.86
N PHE A 74 2.38 8.80 12.33
CA PHE A 74 2.19 8.78 10.89
C PHE A 74 1.13 9.76 10.44
N ARG A 75 1.33 10.31 9.26
CA ARG A 75 0.26 11.01 8.54
C ARG A 75 -0.29 10.01 7.54
N ILE A 76 -1.58 9.77 7.60
CA ILE A 76 -2.23 8.80 6.73
C ILE A 76 -3.24 9.53 5.87
N THR A 77 -3.19 9.31 4.58
CA THR A 77 -4.14 9.87 3.62
C THR A 77 -4.85 8.75 2.90
N ASP A 78 -6.16 8.81 2.87
CA ASP A 78 -6.98 7.86 2.12
C ASP A 78 -8.25 8.58 1.63
N ALA A 79 -9.23 7.85 1.15
CA ALA A 79 -10.43 8.44 0.59
C ALA A 79 -11.20 9.30 1.59
N LYS A 80 -10.97 9.08 2.88
CA LYS A 80 -11.67 9.84 3.89
C LYS A 80 -10.93 11.12 4.27
N GLY A 81 -9.75 11.33 3.78
CA GLY A 81 -8.97 12.53 4.07
C GLY A 81 -7.63 12.19 4.69
N THR A 82 -7.05 13.17 5.35
CA THR A 82 -5.72 13.04 5.94
C THR A 82 -5.82 13.21 7.44
N ARG A 83 -5.07 12.38 8.18
CA ARG A 83 -5.06 12.46 9.64
C ARG A 83 -3.69 12.06 10.16
N GLU A 84 -3.39 12.46 11.37
CA GLU A 84 -2.15 12.07 12.02
C GLU A 84 -2.48 11.16 13.18
N VAL A 85 -1.78 10.05 13.29
CA VAL A 85 -2.04 9.06 14.32
C VAL A 85 -0.73 8.61 14.95
N ASN A 86 -0.77 8.30 16.22
CA ASN A 86 0.36 7.71 16.90
C ASN A 86 0.07 6.23 17.01
N ILE A 87 0.95 5.40 16.47
CA ILE A 87 0.76 3.96 16.45
C ILE A 87 1.76 3.34 17.43
N PRO A 88 1.29 2.79 18.54
CA PRO A 88 2.21 2.27 19.55
C PRO A 88 2.73 0.88 19.18
N GLU A 89 3.86 0.53 19.78
CA GLU A 89 4.39 -0.80 19.64
C GLU A 89 3.34 -1.81 20.11
N GLY A 90 3.20 -2.90 19.41
CA GLY A 90 2.22 -3.94 19.76
C GLY A 90 0.83 -3.71 19.19
N TYR A 91 0.57 -2.56 18.61
CA TYR A 91 -0.75 -2.31 18.04
C TYR A 91 -0.99 -3.30 16.90
N THR A 92 -2.13 -4.01 16.97
CA THR A 92 -2.49 -5.04 16.03
C THR A 92 -3.74 -4.62 15.29
N PHE A 93 -3.77 -4.81 13.99
CA PHE A 93 -4.91 -4.40 13.19
C PHE A 93 -5.24 -5.42 12.11
N TYR A 94 -6.47 -5.36 11.62
CA TYR A 94 -6.94 -6.22 10.55
C TYR A 94 -7.76 -5.39 9.60
N ASN A 95 -7.56 -5.59 8.30
CA ASN A 95 -8.38 -4.95 7.28
C ASN A 95 -8.77 -5.97 6.24
N GLU A 96 -10.06 -5.96 5.83
CA GLU A 96 -10.49 -6.83 4.74
C GLU A 96 -9.81 -6.37 3.48
N GLU A 97 -9.64 -5.09 3.34
CA GLU A 97 -9.01 -4.55 2.18
C GLU A 97 -8.81 -3.06 2.40
N VAL A 98 -7.79 -2.49 1.86
CA VAL A 98 -7.59 -1.05 1.85
C VAL A 98 -7.53 -0.65 0.39
N PRO A 99 -8.57 -0.01 -0.15
CA PRO A 99 -8.57 0.35 -1.57
C PRO A 99 -7.38 1.23 -1.94
N TRP A 100 -7.03 2.16 -1.10
CA TRP A 100 -5.78 2.89 -1.24
C TRP A 100 -5.49 3.71 0.00
N HIS A 101 -4.23 3.89 0.26
CA HIS A 101 -3.78 4.89 1.21
C HIS A 101 -2.32 5.25 0.92
N GLU A 102 -1.90 6.31 1.56
CA GLU A 102 -0.53 6.75 1.48
C GLU A 102 -0.15 7.13 2.88
N VAL A 103 1.02 6.79 3.33
CA VAL A 103 1.42 7.05 4.71
C VAL A 103 2.80 7.70 4.73
N LEU A 104 3.09 8.45 5.77
CA LEU A 104 4.38 9.12 5.94
C LEU A 104 4.73 9.12 7.42
N ASN A 105 5.91 8.64 7.75
CA ASN A 105 6.40 8.70 9.13
C ASN A 105 6.81 10.14 9.41
N ILE A 106 6.04 10.83 10.25
CA ILE A 106 6.32 12.22 10.60
C ILE A 106 6.91 12.31 12.00
N GLY A 107 7.24 11.18 12.61
CA GLY A 107 7.85 11.17 13.94
C GLY A 107 9.37 11.14 13.87
N SER A 108 9.98 10.87 15.00
CA SER A 108 11.44 10.89 15.10
C SER A 108 12.05 9.52 15.24
N ASP A 109 11.23 8.46 15.27
CA ASP A 109 11.75 7.10 15.43
C ASP A 109 11.43 6.27 14.20
N THR A 110 12.22 5.24 13.97
CA THR A 110 11.94 4.30 12.90
C THR A 110 10.77 3.38 13.30
N ALA A 111 9.79 3.27 12.46
CA ALA A 111 8.65 2.39 12.71
C ALA A 111 8.78 1.14 11.86
N VAL A 112 8.34 0.00 12.38
CA VAL A 112 8.45 -1.29 11.71
C VAL A 112 7.15 -2.06 11.89
N PHE A 113 6.61 -2.58 10.79
CA PHE A 113 5.36 -3.33 10.83
C PHE A 113 5.52 -4.68 10.15
N LEU A 114 4.85 -5.69 10.70
CA LEU A 114 4.67 -6.94 10.00
C LEU A 114 3.29 -6.93 9.37
N ILE A 115 3.20 -7.36 8.14
CA ILE A 115 1.93 -7.43 7.41
C ILE A 115 1.77 -8.87 6.93
N VAL A 116 0.70 -9.52 7.34
CA VAL A 116 0.44 -10.89 6.97
C VAL A 116 -0.76 -10.93 6.04
N GLU A 117 -0.55 -11.36 4.81
CA GLU A 117 -1.57 -11.37 3.77
C GLU A 117 -1.97 -12.80 3.44
N PRO A 118 -3.11 -13.28 3.95
CA PRO A 118 -3.56 -14.61 3.57
C PRO A 118 -3.91 -14.65 2.09
N LYS A 119 -3.65 -15.80 1.47
CA LYS A 119 -3.97 -15.98 0.06
C LYS A 119 -5.06 -17.01 -0.02
N ASP A 120 -6.28 -16.67 0.06
CA ASP A 120 -7.33 -17.69 -0.07
C ASP A 120 -8.30 -17.37 -1.19
#